data_bd5f609a8333c29ddb6201141349eca1
#
_entry.id   bd5f609a8333c29ddb6201141349eca1
#
_cell.length_a   1.000
_cell.length_b   1.000
_cell.length_c   1.000
_cell.angle_alpha   90.00
_cell.angle_beta   90.00
_cell.angle_gamma   90.00
#
_symmetry.space_group_name_H-M   'P 1'
#
loop_
_entity.id
_entity.type
_entity.pdbx_description
1 polymer ?
#
loop_
_entity_poly.entity_id
_entity_poly.type
_entity_poly.pdbx_seq_one_letter_code
_entity_poly.pdbx_strand_id
1 'polypeptide(L)'
;MQTNNDDMPTLLTIFGLRFFFYLDEHEPIHVHIACGGHMAKIALEPEISIEYNHGLKEQEIKKAVETCKTYREDFFREWHKRFD
;
A
#
# COMPACT_ATOMS: atom_id res chain seq x y z
N MET A 1 -11.29 16.71 -16.28
CA MET A 1 -10.96 16.48 -15.82
C MET A 1 -10.60 15.62 -15.25
N GLN A 2 -10.31 15.27 -14.85
CA GLN A 2 -9.86 14.58 -14.43
C GLN A 2 -10.11 13.78 -13.75
N THR A 3 -10.38 13.30 -13.56
CA THR A 3 -10.55 12.53 -12.97
C THR A 3 -10.20 11.79 -12.24
N ASN A 4 -10.05 11.46 -11.95
CA ASN A 4 -9.69 10.74 -11.46
C ASN A 4 -9.56 9.78 -10.73
N ASN A 5 -9.35 9.54 -10.69
CA ASN A 5 -8.99 8.58 -10.12
C ASN A 5 -8.65 8.50 -8.72
N ASP A 6 -9.35 9.10 -8.03
CA ASP A 6 -9.21 9.26 -6.62
C ASP A 6 -9.75 8.10 -5.86
N ASP A 7 -10.40 7.17 -6.54
CA ASP A 7 -10.96 6.00 -5.88
C ASP A 7 -9.88 5.12 -5.27
N MET A 8 -8.69 5.11 -5.87
CA MET A 8 -7.58 4.30 -5.39
C MET A 8 -6.29 5.07 -5.61
N PRO A 9 -6.07 6.10 -4.79
CA PRO A 9 -4.92 6.97 -4.98
C PRO A 9 -3.60 6.23 -4.84
N THR A 10 -2.75 6.42 -5.83
CA THR A 10 -1.42 5.81 -5.84
C THR A 10 -0.50 6.64 -4.96
N LEU A 11 0.16 5.97 -4.04
CA LEU A 11 1.12 6.61 -3.14
C LEU A 11 2.52 6.55 -3.72
N LEU A 12 2.85 5.40 -4.32
CA LEU A 12 4.21 5.15 -4.76
C LEU A 12 4.19 4.01 -5.77
N THR A 13 4.99 4.11 -6.81
CA THR A 13 5.22 3.01 -7.73
C THR A 13 6.73 2.80 -7.79
N ILE A 14 7.18 1.60 -7.43
CA ILE A 14 8.60 1.31 -7.38
C ILE A 14 8.78 -0.20 -7.57
N PHE A 15 9.81 -0.60 -8.30
CA PHE A 15 10.11 -2.00 -8.58
C PHE A 15 8.94 -2.76 -9.21
N GLY A 16 8.11 -2.05 -9.99
CA GLY A 16 6.93 -2.68 -10.59
C GLY A 16 5.79 -2.89 -9.60
N LEU A 17 5.90 -2.40 -8.40
CA LEU A 17 4.89 -2.52 -7.36
C LEU A 17 4.19 -1.17 -7.20
N ARG A 18 2.86 -1.21 -7.17
CA ARG A 18 2.06 0.00 -6.94
C ARG A 18 1.49 -0.07 -5.52
N PHE A 19 1.81 0.94 -4.71
CA PHE A 19 1.32 1.07 -3.35
C PHE A 19 0.19 2.07 -3.32
N PHE A 20 -0.95 1.71 -2.71
CA PHE A 20 -2.12 2.57 -2.76
C PHE A 20 -3.06 2.32 -1.59
N PHE A 21 -3.98 3.28 -1.38
CA PHE A 21 -5.13 3.12 -0.48
C PHE A 21 -6.38 2.99 -1.33
N TYR A 22 -7.39 2.29 -0.79
CA TYR A 22 -8.72 2.40 -1.36
C TYR A 22 -9.31 3.74 -0.93
N LEU A 23 -10.44 4.10 -1.53
CA LEU A 23 -11.08 5.36 -1.24
C LEU A 23 -11.53 5.46 0.22
N ASP A 24 -12.01 4.37 0.78
CA ASP A 24 -12.60 4.35 2.11
C ASP A 24 -11.88 3.28 2.93
N GLU A 25 -10.98 3.72 3.79
CA GLU A 25 -10.16 2.82 4.58
C GLU A 25 -10.37 3.07 6.07
N HIS A 26 -10.13 2.03 6.85
CA HIS A 26 -10.25 2.06 8.30
C HIS A 26 -8.97 1.54 8.93
N GLU A 27 -8.66 2.05 10.13
CA GLU A 27 -7.52 1.56 10.89
C GLU A 27 -7.69 0.08 11.22
N PRO A 28 -6.59 -0.66 11.42
CA PRO A 28 -5.20 -0.16 11.50
C PRO A 28 -4.68 0.30 10.14
N ILE A 29 -3.70 1.22 10.19
CA ILE A 29 -3.13 1.79 8.97
C ILE A 29 -2.44 0.69 8.17
N HIS A 30 -2.71 0.66 6.88
CA HIS A 30 -2.19 -0.38 5.99
C HIS A 30 -2.10 0.15 4.57
N VAL A 31 -1.41 -0.59 3.70
CA VAL A 31 -1.36 -0.27 2.27
C VAL A 31 -1.69 -1.52 1.48
N HIS A 32 -2.21 -1.29 0.28
CA HIS A 32 -2.42 -2.34 -0.71
C HIS A 32 -1.31 -2.26 -1.73
N ILE A 33 -0.90 -3.41 -2.26
CA ILE A 33 0.15 -3.48 -3.27
C ILE A 33 -0.41 -4.24 -4.46
N ALA A 34 -0.27 -3.67 -5.66
CA ALA A 34 -0.66 -4.32 -6.89
C ALA A 34 0.57 -4.57 -7.74
N CYS A 35 0.63 -5.75 -8.34
CA CYS A 35 1.75 -6.12 -9.21
C CYS A 35 1.25 -7.16 -10.20
N GLY A 36 1.24 -6.80 -11.49
CA GLY A 36 0.89 -7.75 -12.54
C GLY A 36 -0.46 -8.42 -12.37
N GLY A 37 -1.45 -7.68 -11.89
CA GLY A 37 -2.78 -8.24 -11.70
C GLY A 37 -2.97 -8.97 -10.38
N HIS A 38 -1.93 -9.04 -9.56
CA HIS A 38 -1.98 -9.68 -8.25
C HIS A 38 -1.96 -8.62 -7.17
N MET A 39 -2.44 -8.96 -5.96
CA MET A 39 -2.55 -7.97 -4.89
C MET A 39 -2.12 -8.54 -3.56
N ALA A 40 -1.65 -7.64 -2.70
CA ALA A 40 -1.31 -7.97 -1.33
C ALA A 40 -1.72 -6.80 -0.45
N LYS A 41 -1.83 -7.06 0.85
CA LYS A 41 -2.12 -6.03 1.85
C LYS A 41 -1.12 -6.17 2.97
N ILE A 42 -0.51 -5.04 3.34
CA ILE A 42 0.49 -5.02 4.40
C ILE A 42 0.06 -4.01 5.44
N ALA A 43 -0.08 -4.49 6.68
CA ALA A 43 -0.37 -3.61 7.82
C ALA A 43 0.90 -2.83 8.16
N LEU A 44 0.73 -1.57 8.52
CA LEU A 44 1.84 -0.70 8.89
C LEU A 44 1.90 -0.45 10.38
N GLU A 45 0.87 -0.86 11.12
CA GLU A 45 0.83 -0.69 12.56
C GLU A 45 0.07 -1.86 13.18
N PRO A 46 0.39 -2.23 14.42
CA PRO A 46 1.42 -1.63 15.27
C PRO A 46 2.82 -1.92 14.75
N GLU A 47 2.97 -2.93 13.91
CA GLU A 47 4.22 -3.23 13.23
C GLU A 47 3.90 -3.75 11.84
N ILE A 48 4.89 -3.74 10.97
CA ILE A 48 4.67 -4.14 9.59
C ILE A 48 4.45 -5.64 9.52
N SER A 49 3.31 -6.04 8.92
CA SER A 49 2.99 -7.45 8.77
C SER A 49 2.15 -7.66 7.53
N ILE A 50 2.34 -8.79 6.88
CA ILE A 50 1.58 -9.15 5.68
C ILE A 50 0.21 -9.66 6.12
N GLU A 51 -0.84 -8.92 5.74
CA GLU A 51 -2.20 -9.34 6.04
C GLU A 51 -2.67 -10.42 5.08
N TYR A 52 -2.36 -10.24 3.80
CA TYR A 52 -2.58 -11.30 2.81
C TYR A 52 -1.67 -11.04 1.61
N ASN A 53 -1.44 -12.11 0.86
CA ASN A 53 -0.71 -12.05 -0.40
C ASN A 53 -1.44 -12.93 -1.40
N HIS A 54 -2.06 -12.32 -2.39
CA HIS A 54 -2.83 -13.03 -3.41
C HIS A 54 -2.04 -12.98 -4.72
N GLY A 55 -0.94 -13.72 -4.76
CA GLY A 55 -0.26 -13.98 -6.01
C GLY A 55 1.06 -13.25 -6.24
N LEU A 56 1.49 -12.37 -5.36
CA LEU A 56 2.82 -11.78 -5.51
C LEU A 56 3.86 -12.86 -5.22
N LYS A 57 4.92 -12.86 -6.03
CA LYS A 57 6.01 -13.81 -5.85
C LYS A 57 6.77 -13.46 -4.59
N GLU A 58 7.52 -14.45 -4.09
CA GLU A 58 8.25 -14.28 -2.85
C GLU A 58 9.13 -13.04 -2.85
N GLN A 59 9.89 -12.84 -3.93
CA GLN A 59 10.79 -11.69 -3.98
C GLN A 59 10.02 -10.39 -4.16
N GLU A 60 8.83 -10.43 -4.75
CA GLU A 60 8.00 -9.23 -4.87
C GLU A 60 7.45 -8.82 -3.53
N ILE A 61 6.92 -9.78 -2.76
CA ILE A 61 6.37 -9.45 -1.43
C ILE A 61 7.48 -9.01 -0.47
N LYS A 62 8.65 -9.60 -0.60
CA LYS A 62 9.79 -9.20 0.22
C LYS A 62 10.19 -7.76 -0.08
N LYS A 63 10.22 -7.40 -1.36
CA LYS A 63 10.52 -6.02 -1.76
C LYS A 63 9.44 -5.06 -1.26
N ALA A 64 8.18 -5.50 -1.29
CA ALA A 64 7.08 -4.69 -0.80
C ALA A 64 7.21 -4.42 0.70
N VAL A 65 7.58 -5.43 1.47
CA VAL A 65 7.78 -5.26 2.91
C VAL A 65 8.92 -4.28 3.18
N GLU A 66 10.02 -4.42 2.45
CA GLU A 66 11.15 -3.50 2.61
C GLU A 66 10.77 -2.07 2.28
N THR A 67 9.97 -1.90 1.24
CA THR A 67 9.49 -0.58 0.84
C THR A 67 8.60 0.01 1.93
N CYS A 68 7.74 -0.80 2.52
CA CYS A 68 6.88 -0.33 3.61
C CYS A 68 7.72 0.13 4.79
N LYS A 69 8.82 -0.57 5.10
CA LYS A 69 9.70 -0.15 6.19
C LYS A 69 10.34 1.20 5.89
N THR A 70 10.78 1.38 4.64
CA THR A 70 11.44 2.62 4.24
C THR A 70 10.48 3.80 4.25
N TYR A 71 9.26 3.60 3.76
CA TYR A 71 8.31 4.70 3.55
C TYR A 71 7.18 4.73 4.57
N ARG A 72 7.33 4.02 5.70
CA ARG A 72 6.27 3.90 6.69
C ARG A 72 5.74 5.26 7.16
N GLU A 73 6.66 6.18 7.47
CA GLU A 73 6.25 7.50 7.94
C GLU A 73 5.56 8.30 6.87
N ASP A 74 6.02 8.17 5.62
CA ASP A 74 5.37 8.84 4.51
C ASP A 74 3.96 8.31 4.30
N PHE A 75 3.78 6.99 4.40
CA PHE A 75 2.47 6.38 4.26
C PHE A 75 1.54 6.81 5.40
N PHE A 76 2.05 6.92 6.62
CA PHE A 76 1.27 7.43 7.75
C PHE A 76 0.78 8.84 7.47
N ARG A 77 1.66 9.68 6.96
CA ARG A 77 1.33 11.06 6.64
C ARG A 77 0.22 11.13 5.60
N GLU A 78 0.33 10.31 4.54
CA GLU A 78 -0.68 10.28 3.50
C GLU A 78 -2.01 9.75 4.02
N TRP A 79 -1.96 8.76 4.90
CA TRP A 79 -3.18 8.22 5.51
C TRP A 79 -3.91 9.30 6.29
N HIS A 80 -3.20 10.04 7.12
CA HIS A 80 -3.82 11.08 7.95
C HIS A 80 -4.35 12.23 7.11
N LYS A 81 -3.72 12.52 5.99
CA LYS A 81 -4.22 13.55 5.10
C LYS A 81 -5.55 13.16 4.47
N ARG A 82 -5.78 11.87 4.27
CA ARG A 82 -6.96 11.41 3.53
C ARG A 82 -8.10 10.96 4.41
N PHE A 83 -7.80 10.40 5.58
CA PHE A 83 -8.82 9.71 6.38
C PHE A 83 -9.07 10.33 7.74
N ASP A 84 -8.38 11.40 8.10
CA ASP A 84 -8.61 12.07 9.38
C ASP A 84 -9.64 13.19 9.27
#